data_ddd8f80f6e6433857f278bd1343715b0
#
_entry.id   ddd8f80f6e6433857f278bd1343715b0
#
_cell.length_a   1.000
_cell.length_b   1.000
_cell.length_c   1.000
_cell.angle_alpha   90.00
_cell.angle_beta   90.00
_cell.angle_gamma   90.00
#
_symmetry.space_group_name_H-M   'P 1'
#
loop_
_entity.id
_entity.type
_entity.pdbx_description
1 polymer ?
#
loop_
_entity_poly.entity_id
_entity_poly.type
_entity_poly.pdbx_seq_one_letter_code
_entity_poly.pdbx_strand_id
1 'polypeptide(L)'
;KLPRKSTIVDMTAMCDVAFLLLTFFILATKQKPPEVLAVKTPTSVSATAAPDKSILITMTKEGKVFLMFGDDTKKGKIIDDFNTTRNLQLTPTELARLKKMEFIGLPISKLRSALNMDQEIPATLQDGIPTDSTNNELAMWMRSVTNAYAGGDQKQLEKMLLVKGDGQALYPIFRNVKEAFKANDIYKFRIVTEGEQVPVGSELYKTGKIAEK
;
A
#
# COMPACT_ATOMS: atom_id res chain seq x y z
N LYS A 1 -61.40 32.51 -16.05
CA LYS A 1 -59.93 32.30 -15.98
C LYS A 1 -59.54 32.16 -14.53
N LEU A 2 -59.15 30.97 -14.12
CA LEU A 2 -58.62 30.73 -12.76
C LEU A 2 -57.21 31.29 -12.63
N PRO A 3 -56.89 32.03 -11.58
CA PRO A 3 -55.53 32.53 -11.36
C PRO A 3 -54.61 31.38 -11.06
N ARG A 4 -53.53 31.26 -11.86
CA ARG A 4 -52.46 30.28 -11.56
C ARG A 4 -51.71 30.75 -10.32
N LYS A 5 -51.76 29.98 -9.21
CA LYS A 5 -50.93 30.20 -8.06
C LYS A 5 -49.48 30.00 -8.48
N SER A 6 -48.66 31.02 -8.36
CA SER A 6 -47.21 30.90 -8.44
C SER A 6 -46.71 30.10 -7.23
N THR A 7 -46.17 28.92 -7.46
CA THR A 7 -45.44 28.15 -6.45
C THR A 7 -44.11 28.82 -6.28
N ILE A 8 -43.95 29.62 -5.23
CA ILE A 8 -42.65 30.12 -4.78
C ILE A 8 -41.95 28.89 -4.16
N VAL A 9 -40.97 28.33 -4.88
CA VAL A 9 -40.11 27.26 -4.36
C VAL A 9 -39.15 27.92 -3.35
N ASP A 10 -39.18 27.46 -2.12
CA ASP A 10 -38.23 27.93 -1.10
C ASP A 10 -36.82 27.43 -1.42
N MET A 11 -36.00 28.35 -1.94
CA MET A 11 -34.62 28.06 -2.37
C MET A 11 -33.70 27.78 -1.19
N THR A 12 -34.04 28.24 0.02
CA THR A 12 -33.24 28.01 1.24
C THR A 12 -33.20 26.52 1.61
N ALA A 13 -34.35 25.85 1.58
CA ALA A 13 -34.43 24.41 1.85
C ALA A 13 -33.66 23.59 0.80
N MET A 14 -33.71 24.02 -0.48
CA MET A 14 -32.94 23.36 -1.55
C MET A 14 -31.43 23.56 -1.40
N CYS A 15 -31.00 24.76 -1.00
CA CYS A 15 -29.58 25.03 -0.72
C CYS A 15 -29.07 24.21 0.46
N ASP A 16 -29.86 24.04 1.52
CA ASP A 16 -29.47 23.24 2.70
C ASP A 16 -29.29 21.76 2.32
N VAL A 17 -30.26 21.20 1.56
CA VAL A 17 -30.12 19.82 1.08
C VAL A 17 -28.91 19.62 0.19
N ALA A 18 -28.64 20.59 -0.73
CA ALA A 18 -27.46 20.53 -1.58
C ALA A 18 -26.16 20.61 -0.77
N PHE A 19 -26.13 21.47 0.28
CA PHE A 19 -24.98 21.59 1.15
C PHE A 19 -24.78 20.34 2.00
N LEU A 20 -25.84 19.72 2.52
CA LEU A 20 -25.75 18.45 3.26
C LEU A 20 -25.25 17.32 2.37
N LEU A 21 -25.72 17.23 1.13
CA LEU A 21 -25.21 16.24 0.17
C LEU A 21 -23.73 16.47 -0.14
N LEU A 22 -23.33 17.73 -0.37
CA LEU A 22 -21.93 18.07 -0.64
C LEU A 22 -21.03 17.67 0.53
N THR A 23 -21.40 18.06 1.77
CA THR A 23 -20.63 17.71 2.97
C THR A 23 -20.60 16.20 3.18
N PHE A 24 -21.70 15.50 2.95
CA PHE A 24 -21.74 14.05 3.02
C PHE A 24 -20.77 13.41 2.01
N PHE A 25 -20.76 13.85 0.76
CA PHE A 25 -19.83 13.32 -0.23
C PHE A 25 -18.37 13.62 0.11
N ILE A 26 -18.07 14.83 0.61
CA ILE A 26 -16.69 15.16 1.05
C ILE A 26 -16.24 14.24 2.20
N LEU A 27 -17.12 13.96 3.16
CA LEU A 27 -16.80 13.09 4.31
C LEU A 27 -16.80 11.60 3.94
N ALA A 28 -17.63 11.19 2.99
CA ALA A 28 -17.74 9.81 2.54
C ALA A 28 -16.65 9.39 1.54
N THR A 29 -16.02 10.35 0.84
CA THR A 29 -14.90 10.06 -0.06
C THR A 29 -13.66 9.67 0.72
N LYS A 30 -13.36 8.38 0.75
CA LYS A 30 -12.04 7.90 1.17
C LYS A 30 -11.03 8.30 0.09
N GLN A 31 -10.10 9.16 0.43
CA GLN A 31 -8.97 9.44 -0.46
C GLN A 31 -8.17 8.14 -0.62
N LYS A 32 -7.96 7.72 -1.87
CA LYS A 32 -6.97 6.67 -2.16
C LYS A 32 -5.62 7.19 -1.70
N PRO A 33 -4.82 6.36 -0.99
CA PRO A 33 -3.44 6.73 -0.71
C PRO A 33 -2.75 7.13 -2.01
N PRO A 34 -1.95 8.19 -2.03
CA PRO A 34 -1.27 8.61 -3.25
C PRO A 34 -0.45 7.44 -3.80
N GLU A 35 -0.60 7.16 -5.08
CA GLU A 35 0.26 6.18 -5.75
C GLU A 35 1.67 6.76 -5.81
N VAL A 36 2.49 6.31 -4.89
CA VAL A 36 3.86 6.75 -4.69
C VAL A 36 4.71 6.65 -5.98
N LEU A 37 4.37 5.69 -6.82
CA LEU A 37 5.03 5.43 -8.09
C LEU A 37 4.02 4.88 -9.09
N ALA A 38 3.95 5.48 -10.26
CA ALA A 38 3.19 4.97 -11.38
C ALA A 38 3.84 3.67 -11.90
N VAL A 39 3.41 2.54 -11.37
CA VAL A 39 3.87 1.21 -11.76
C VAL A 39 2.79 0.56 -12.61
N LYS A 40 3.11 0.21 -13.84
CA LYS A 40 2.19 -0.55 -14.71
C LYS A 40 2.16 -2.01 -14.27
N THR A 41 1.15 -2.38 -13.53
CA THR A 41 0.97 -3.77 -13.08
C THR A 41 0.55 -4.69 -14.23
N PRO A 42 0.91 -5.97 -14.18
CA PRO A 42 0.41 -6.96 -15.14
C PRO A 42 -1.12 -7.08 -15.00
N THR A 43 -1.79 -7.40 -16.09
CA THR A 43 -3.24 -7.62 -16.12
C THR A 43 -3.63 -9.01 -15.62
N SER A 44 -4.81 -9.13 -15.03
CA SER A 44 -5.37 -10.40 -14.56
C SER A 44 -6.91 -10.36 -14.59
N VAL A 45 -7.49 -11.50 -14.88
CA VAL A 45 -8.96 -11.70 -14.79
C VAL A 45 -9.46 -11.91 -13.35
N SER A 46 -8.56 -11.91 -12.35
CA SER A 46 -8.92 -12.04 -10.93
C SER A 46 -9.21 -10.66 -10.33
N ALA A 47 -10.40 -10.49 -9.78
CA ALA A 47 -10.90 -9.21 -9.24
C ALA A 47 -11.09 -9.28 -7.71
N THR A 48 -10.08 -9.72 -6.97
CA THR A 48 -10.15 -9.67 -5.50
C THR A 48 -9.67 -8.32 -5.01
N ALA A 49 -10.53 -7.59 -4.30
CA ALA A 49 -10.16 -6.30 -3.71
C ALA A 49 -9.00 -6.42 -2.73
N ALA A 50 -8.11 -5.44 -2.74
CA ALA A 50 -7.03 -5.35 -1.76
C ALA A 50 -7.62 -4.99 -0.38
N PRO A 51 -7.13 -5.60 0.72
CA PRO A 51 -7.54 -5.20 2.06
C PRO A 51 -7.11 -3.76 2.38
N ASP A 52 -7.96 -2.99 3.07
CA ASP A 52 -7.69 -1.58 3.43
C ASP A 52 -6.40 -1.39 4.27
N LYS A 53 -6.05 -2.39 5.10
CA LYS A 53 -4.89 -2.34 6.01
C LYS A 53 -3.73 -3.21 5.54
N SER A 54 -3.49 -3.23 4.24
CA SER A 54 -2.46 -4.07 3.64
C SER A 54 -1.05 -3.51 3.82
N ILE A 55 -0.08 -4.43 3.78
CA ILE A 55 1.35 -4.11 3.63
C ILE A 55 1.65 -4.25 2.15
N LEU A 56 2.05 -3.16 1.51
CA LEU A 56 2.32 -3.13 0.08
C LEU A 56 3.82 -3.01 -0.18
N ILE A 57 4.35 -3.95 -0.93
CA ILE A 57 5.71 -3.90 -1.46
C ILE A 57 5.62 -3.59 -2.94
N THR A 58 6.16 -2.45 -3.34
CA THR A 58 6.15 -1.98 -4.73
C THR A 58 7.54 -2.15 -5.34
N MET A 59 7.60 -2.78 -6.51
CA MET A 59 8.82 -2.93 -7.30
C MET A 59 8.69 -2.13 -8.59
N THR A 60 9.65 -1.25 -8.86
CA THR A 60 9.68 -0.48 -10.10
C THR A 60 10.45 -1.22 -11.20
N LYS A 61 10.31 -0.76 -12.43
CA LYS A 61 11.08 -1.27 -13.58
C LYS A 61 12.60 -1.08 -13.42
N GLU A 62 13.02 -0.02 -12.70
CA GLU A 62 14.43 0.26 -12.39
C GLU A 62 14.99 -0.63 -11.28
N GLY A 63 14.15 -1.46 -10.67
CA GLY A 63 14.57 -2.37 -9.60
C GLY A 63 14.53 -1.80 -8.20
N LYS A 64 13.98 -0.63 -8.02
CA LYS A 64 13.79 -0.05 -6.70
C LYS A 64 12.62 -0.72 -5.99
N VAL A 65 12.78 -0.99 -4.71
CA VAL A 65 11.75 -1.62 -3.87
C VAL A 65 11.32 -0.64 -2.78
N PHE A 66 10.02 -0.52 -2.61
CA PHE A 66 9.38 0.37 -1.63
C PHE A 66 8.42 -0.42 -0.76
N LEU A 67 8.36 -0.05 0.51
CA LEU A 67 7.48 -0.66 1.51
C LEU A 67 6.49 0.39 2.03
N MET A 68 5.20 0.05 2.02
CA MET A 68 4.12 0.88 2.53
C MET A 68 3.26 0.08 3.50
N PHE A 69 2.80 0.74 4.56
CA PHE A 69 1.95 0.14 5.58
C PHE A 69 0.59 0.83 5.61
N GLY A 70 -0.48 0.08 5.44
CA GLY A 70 -1.86 0.58 5.50
C GLY A 70 -2.46 0.63 6.91
N ASP A 71 -1.77 0.10 7.92
CA ASP A 71 -2.21 0.14 9.33
C ASP A 71 -1.19 0.91 10.17
N ASP A 72 -1.54 2.13 10.58
CA ASP A 72 -0.65 3.00 11.37
C ASP A 72 -0.29 2.41 12.73
N THR A 73 -1.20 1.64 13.35
CA THR A 73 -0.94 1.01 14.65
C THR A 73 0.12 -0.08 14.53
N LYS A 74 -0.01 -0.94 13.52
CA LYS A 74 0.98 -1.99 13.25
C LYS A 74 2.29 -1.38 12.75
N LYS A 75 2.22 -0.36 11.89
CA LYS A 75 3.39 0.39 11.42
C LYS A 75 4.24 0.93 12.56
N GLY A 76 3.60 1.54 13.57
CA GLY A 76 4.31 2.02 14.75
C GLY A 76 5.10 0.91 15.43
N LYS A 77 4.48 -0.25 15.69
CA LYS A 77 5.12 -1.42 16.31
C LYS A 77 6.28 -1.98 15.47
N ILE A 78 6.08 -2.07 14.14
CA ILE A 78 7.10 -2.56 13.21
C ILE A 78 8.34 -1.65 13.24
N ILE A 79 8.14 -0.33 13.21
CA ILE A 79 9.22 0.65 13.24
C ILE A 79 9.97 0.61 14.58
N ASP A 80 9.25 0.50 15.69
CA ASP A 80 9.87 0.40 17.04
C ASP A 80 10.69 -0.90 17.19
N ASP A 81 10.14 -2.03 16.71
CA ASP A 81 10.87 -3.30 16.66
C ASP A 81 12.11 -3.22 15.77
N PHE A 82 11.97 -2.62 14.58
CA PHE A 82 13.08 -2.43 13.65
C PHE A 82 14.21 -1.58 14.25
N ASN A 83 13.86 -0.45 14.89
CA ASN A 83 14.82 0.41 15.57
C ASN A 83 15.59 -0.34 16.69
N THR A 84 14.86 -1.13 17.49
CA THR A 84 15.43 -1.90 18.59
C THR A 84 16.30 -3.05 18.08
N THR A 85 15.77 -3.85 17.17
CA THR A 85 16.45 -5.04 16.61
C THR A 85 17.72 -4.67 15.85
N ARG A 86 17.75 -3.52 15.19
CA ARG A 86 18.90 -3.01 14.42
C ARG A 86 19.78 -2.05 15.20
N ASN A 87 19.42 -1.73 16.44
CA ASN A 87 20.15 -0.79 17.29
C ASN A 87 20.46 0.55 16.57
N LEU A 88 19.46 1.06 15.85
CA LEU A 88 19.62 2.28 15.05
C LEU A 88 19.75 3.52 15.94
N GLN A 89 19.32 3.45 17.20
CA GLN A 89 19.36 4.55 18.15
C GLN A 89 18.74 5.85 17.60
N LEU A 90 17.59 5.71 16.93
CA LEU A 90 16.87 6.85 16.41
C LEU A 90 16.29 7.67 17.56
N THR A 91 16.38 8.99 17.44
CA THR A 91 15.76 9.90 18.41
C THR A 91 14.22 9.83 18.33
N PRO A 92 13.50 10.23 19.39
CA PRO A 92 12.03 10.25 19.35
C PRO A 92 11.47 11.07 18.20
N THR A 93 12.15 12.15 17.81
CA THR A 93 11.78 13.00 16.67
C THR A 93 11.97 12.28 15.33
N GLU A 94 13.09 11.57 15.15
CA GLU A 94 13.36 10.75 13.96
C GLU A 94 12.37 9.61 13.85
N LEU A 95 12.05 8.93 14.96
CA LEU A 95 11.02 7.89 15.00
C LEU A 95 9.63 8.43 14.62
N ALA A 96 9.25 9.59 15.14
CA ALA A 96 7.97 10.22 14.81
C ALA A 96 7.91 10.58 13.31
N ARG A 97 9.00 11.06 12.72
CA ARG A 97 9.09 11.34 11.29
C ARG A 97 8.98 10.05 10.47
N LEU A 98 9.71 8.99 10.85
CA LEU A 98 9.65 7.70 10.16
C LEU A 98 8.24 7.08 10.20
N LYS A 99 7.54 7.20 11.34
CA LYS A 99 6.14 6.76 11.48
C LYS A 99 5.18 7.58 10.60
N LYS A 100 5.51 8.83 10.27
CA LYS A 100 4.71 9.71 9.40
C LYS A 100 4.92 9.41 7.92
N MET A 101 6.09 8.93 7.50
CA MET A 101 6.37 8.64 6.10
C MET A 101 5.35 7.64 5.54
N GLU A 102 4.74 7.96 4.40
CA GLU A 102 3.77 7.05 3.76
C GLU A 102 4.42 5.77 3.25
N PHE A 103 5.65 5.86 2.79
CA PHE A 103 6.43 4.74 2.24
C PHE A 103 7.88 4.81 2.68
N ILE A 104 8.51 3.66 2.75
CA ILE A 104 9.92 3.49 3.06
C ILE A 104 10.61 2.94 1.82
N GLY A 105 11.54 3.69 1.27
CA GLY A 105 12.30 3.35 0.07
C GLY A 105 13.75 3.80 0.16
N LEU A 106 14.33 3.77 1.37
CA LEU A 106 15.69 4.21 1.59
C LEU A 106 16.52 3.09 2.21
N PRO A 107 17.80 2.96 1.83
CA PRO A 107 18.74 2.12 2.53
C PRO A 107 18.89 2.56 3.99
N ILE A 108 19.13 1.61 4.90
CA ILE A 108 19.33 1.88 6.33
C ILE A 108 20.43 2.93 6.55
N SER A 109 21.50 2.86 5.76
CA SER A 109 22.63 3.80 5.83
C SER A 109 22.23 5.25 5.55
N LYS A 110 21.23 5.49 4.70
CA LYS A 110 20.74 6.82 4.34
C LYS A 110 19.52 7.25 5.16
N LEU A 111 18.92 6.34 5.92
CA LEU A 111 17.67 6.57 6.63
C LEU A 111 17.78 7.75 7.62
N ARG A 112 18.83 7.78 8.45
CA ARG A 112 19.03 8.85 9.44
C ARG A 112 19.25 10.23 8.78
N SER A 113 20.05 10.30 7.72
CA SER A 113 20.26 11.56 7.00
C SER A 113 18.97 12.08 6.38
N ALA A 114 18.16 11.17 5.83
CA ALA A 114 16.86 11.53 5.27
C ALA A 114 15.87 12.02 6.33
N LEU A 115 15.83 11.39 7.50
CA LEU A 115 14.96 11.80 8.61
C LEU A 115 15.33 13.15 9.23
N ASN A 116 16.59 13.59 9.07
CA ASN A 116 17.06 14.89 9.54
C ASN A 116 16.84 16.03 8.53
N MET A 117 16.36 15.74 7.33
CA MET A 117 15.97 16.76 6.37
C MET A 117 14.62 17.38 6.76
N ASP A 118 14.46 18.70 6.53
CA ASP A 118 13.22 19.40 6.86
C ASP A 118 12.06 19.04 5.93
N GLN A 119 12.34 18.51 4.76
CA GLN A 119 11.34 18.10 3.78
C GLN A 119 11.39 16.59 3.54
N GLU A 120 10.21 15.99 3.39
CA GLU A 120 10.09 14.59 3.00
C GLU A 120 10.69 14.36 1.60
N ILE A 121 11.56 13.34 1.47
CA ILE A 121 12.16 13.01 0.18
C ILE A 121 11.10 12.34 -0.71
N PRO A 122 10.76 12.91 -1.88
CA PRO A 122 9.83 12.28 -2.79
C PRO A 122 10.27 10.85 -3.17
N ALA A 123 9.32 9.96 -3.37
CA ALA A 123 9.60 8.56 -3.74
C ALA A 123 10.51 8.43 -4.97
N THR A 124 10.34 9.32 -5.93
CA THR A 124 11.14 9.34 -7.17
C THR A 124 12.62 9.56 -6.92
N LEU A 125 12.98 10.27 -5.84
CA LEU A 125 14.35 10.55 -5.44
C LEU A 125 14.93 9.52 -4.46
N GLN A 126 14.11 8.59 -3.96
CA GLN A 126 14.58 7.52 -3.09
C GLN A 126 15.23 6.41 -3.92
N ASP A 127 16.29 5.83 -3.36
CA ASP A 127 17.08 4.78 -4.05
C ASP A 127 16.39 3.41 -4.05
N GLY A 128 15.36 3.23 -3.23
CA GLY A 128 14.75 1.95 -2.93
C GLY A 128 15.44 1.22 -1.76
N ILE A 129 14.74 0.27 -1.16
CA ILE A 129 15.29 -0.64 -0.16
C ILE A 129 16.21 -1.64 -0.88
N PRO A 130 17.47 -1.81 -0.47
CA PRO A 130 18.35 -2.83 -1.03
C PRO A 130 17.77 -4.24 -0.84
N THR A 131 17.77 -5.00 -1.94
CA THR A 131 17.28 -6.40 -1.95
C THR A 131 18.30 -7.36 -2.56
N ASP A 132 19.58 -6.97 -2.58
CA ASP A 132 20.64 -7.80 -3.15
C ASP A 132 20.87 -9.07 -2.32
N SER A 133 21.38 -10.11 -2.98
CA SER A 133 21.65 -11.40 -2.31
C SER A 133 22.62 -11.29 -1.14
N THR A 134 23.52 -10.30 -1.16
CA THR A 134 24.51 -10.05 -0.11
C THR A 134 24.01 -9.09 0.97
N ASN A 135 23.12 -8.17 0.62
CA ASN A 135 22.54 -7.17 1.52
C ASN A 135 21.04 -7.02 1.26
N ASN A 136 20.25 -7.93 1.82
CA ASN A 136 18.80 -7.86 1.69
C ASN A 136 18.18 -7.15 2.89
N GLU A 137 18.14 -5.81 2.83
CA GLU A 137 17.52 -5.00 3.89
C GLU A 137 16.01 -5.20 3.98
N LEU A 138 15.35 -5.59 2.88
CA LEU A 138 13.94 -5.96 2.91
C LEU A 138 13.67 -7.15 3.83
N ALA A 139 14.57 -8.15 3.87
CA ALA A 139 14.43 -9.28 4.78
C ALA A 139 14.47 -8.82 6.26
N MET A 140 15.23 -7.77 6.55
CA MET A 140 15.30 -7.19 7.88
C MET A 140 13.98 -6.50 8.26
N TRP A 141 13.39 -5.74 7.33
CA TRP A 141 12.07 -5.14 7.52
C TRP A 141 10.99 -6.19 7.70
N MET A 142 11.02 -7.25 6.88
CA MET A 142 10.05 -8.34 6.96
C MET A 142 10.12 -9.11 8.27
N ARG A 143 11.31 -9.19 8.91
CA ARG A 143 11.44 -9.77 10.25
C ARG A 143 10.65 -8.96 11.29
N SER A 144 10.80 -7.65 11.29
CA SER A 144 10.03 -6.78 12.19
C SER A 144 8.53 -6.82 11.90
N VAL A 145 8.15 -6.97 10.62
CA VAL A 145 6.76 -7.23 10.23
C VAL A 145 6.26 -8.53 10.85
N THR A 146 6.99 -9.63 10.70
CA THR A 146 6.60 -10.94 11.28
C THR A 146 6.49 -10.86 12.79
N ASN A 147 7.44 -10.18 13.48
CA ASN A 147 7.39 -9.97 14.91
C ASN A 147 6.13 -9.21 15.36
N ALA A 148 5.72 -8.19 14.63
CA ALA A 148 4.52 -7.41 14.93
C ALA A 148 3.20 -8.21 14.75
N TYR A 149 3.25 -9.31 13.98
CA TYR A 149 2.15 -10.25 13.78
C TYR A 149 2.35 -11.57 14.54
N ALA A 150 3.44 -11.71 15.31
CA ALA A 150 3.66 -12.86 16.19
C ALA A 150 2.59 -12.86 17.30
N GLY A 151 1.95 -13.99 17.51
CA GLY A 151 0.87 -14.10 18.52
C GLY A 151 -0.47 -14.61 17.97
N GLY A 152 -0.50 -15.12 16.74
CA GLY A 152 -1.69 -15.74 16.13
C GLY A 152 -2.13 -15.12 14.80
N ASP A 153 -1.56 -13.99 14.43
CA ASP A 153 -1.96 -13.22 13.26
C ASP A 153 -1.17 -13.57 11.98
N GLN A 154 -0.38 -14.65 11.96
CA GLN A 154 0.43 -14.99 10.78
C GLN A 154 -0.42 -15.28 9.52
N LYS A 155 -1.58 -15.93 9.70
CA LYS A 155 -2.54 -16.13 8.60
C LYS A 155 -3.14 -14.80 8.11
N GLN A 156 -3.23 -13.82 9.01
CA GLN A 156 -3.70 -12.48 8.67
C GLN A 156 -2.62 -11.73 7.89
N LEU A 157 -1.34 -11.85 8.29
CA LEU A 157 -0.21 -11.28 7.56
C LEU A 157 -0.18 -11.78 6.10
N GLU A 158 -0.33 -13.09 5.87
CA GLU A 158 -0.36 -13.68 4.52
C GLU A 158 -1.48 -13.09 3.63
N LYS A 159 -2.63 -12.73 4.22
CA LYS A 159 -3.74 -12.11 3.51
C LYS A 159 -3.51 -10.63 3.22
N MET A 160 -2.77 -9.94 4.09
CA MET A 160 -2.55 -8.50 4.03
C MET A 160 -1.27 -8.13 3.26
N LEU A 161 -0.38 -9.10 3.00
CA LEU A 161 0.85 -8.86 2.29
C LEU A 161 0.60 -8.82 0.78
N LEU A 162 0.81 -7.66 0.20
CA LEU A 162 0.61 -7.38 -1.22
C LEU A 162 1.95 -7.06 -1.88
N VAL A 163 2.16 -7.57 -3.07
CA VAL A 163 3.30 -7.25 -3.92
C VAL A 163 2.79 -6.62 -5.21
N LYS A 164 3.18 -5.39 -5.46
CA LYS A 164 2.89 -4.65 -6.69
C LYS A 164 4.19 -4.58 -7.51
N GLY A 165 4.25 -5.26 -8.63
CA GLY A 165 5.40 -5.25 -9.52
C GLY A 165 5.07 -4.55 -10.83
N ASP A 166 6.04 -3.82 -11.40
CA ASP A 166 5.96 -3.38 -12.78
C ASP A 166 6.04 -4.61 -13.70
N GLY A 167 5.22 -4.65 -14.74
CA GLY A 167 5.24 -5.74 -15.74
C GLY A 167 6.57 -5.84 -16.50
N GLN A 168 7.39 -4.79 -16.46
CA GLN A 168 8.74 -4.74 -17.02
C GLN A 168 9.85 -4.95 -15.98
N ALA A 169 9.48 -5.17 -14.70
CA ALA A 169 10.46 -5.42 -13.64
C ALA A 169 11.23 -6.71 -13.91
N LEU A 170 12.54 -6.67 -13.68
CA LEU A 170 13.40 -7.82 -13.90
C LEU A 170 13.13 -8.93 -12.87
N TYR A 171 13.00 -10.16 -13.32
CA TYR A 171 12.77 -11.34 -12.48
C TYR A 171 13.74 -11.48 -11.28
N PRO A 172 15.06 -11.18 -11.40
CA PRO A 172 15.98 -11.24 -10.25
C PRO A 172 15.52 -10.42 -9.04
N ILE A 173 14.90 -9.25 -9.27
CA ILE A 173 14.40 -8.39 -8.18
C ILE A 173 13.24 -9.07 -7.46
N PHE A 174 12.27 -9.59 -8.21
CA PHE A 174 11.16 -10.35 -7.65
C PHE A 174 11.65 -11.59 -6.89
N ARG A 175 12.67 -12.29 -7.40
CA ARG A 175 13.30 -13.40 -6.70
C ARG A 175 13.88 -12.97 -5.36
N ASN A 176 14.61 -11.86 -5.32
CA ASN A 176 15.21 -11.34 -4.08
C ASN A 176 14.15 -10.92 -3.05
N VAL A 177 13.02 -10.33 -3.51
CA VAL A 177 11.86 -10.06 -2.64
C VAL A 177 11.27 -11.36 -2.07
N LYS A 178 11.12 -12.40 -2.90
CA LYS A 178 10.68 -13.73 -2.44
C LYS A 178 11.65 -14.35 -1.43
N GLU A 179 12.95 -14.19 -1.63
CA GLU A 179 13.97 -14.68 -0.69
C GLU A 179 13.86 -13.94 0.65
N ALA A 180 13.58 -12.63 0.65
CA ALA A 180 13.31 -11.88 1.87
C ALA A 180 12.08 -12.42 2.64
N PHE A 181 11.03 -12.82 1.92
CA PHE A 181 9.85 -13.43 2.53
C PHE A 181 10.17 -14.81 3.10
N LYS A 182 10.83 -15.66 2.31
CA LYS A 182 11.22 -17.01 2.71
C LYS A 182 12.13 -17.01 3.95
N ALA A 183 13.03 -16.03 4.05
CA ALA A 183 13.91 -15.86 5.22
C ALA A 183 13.14 -15.54 6.52
N ASN A 184 11.86 -15.17 6.41
CA ASN A 184 10.96 -14.83 7.51
C ASN A 184 9.73 -15.75 7.58
N ASP A 185 9.81 -16.96 7.00
CA ASP A 185 8.76 -17.99 6.99
C ASP A 185 7.42 -17.52 6.36
N ILE A 186 7.49 -16.52 5.46
CA ILE A 186 6.34 -16.04 4.72
C ILE A 186 6.31 -16.73 3.35
N TYR A 187 5.36 -17.65 3.17
CA TYR A 187 5.25 -18.44 1.93
C TYR A 187 4.07 -18.04 1.06
N LYS A 188 3.15 -17.22 1.59
CA LYS A 188 1.95 -16.77 0.88
C LYS A 188 1.86 -15.25 0.91
N PHE A 189 1.62 -14.68 -0.25
CA PHE A 189 1.36 -13.27 -0.46
C PHE A 189 0.47 -13.10 -1.69
N ARG A 190 -0.11 -11.93 -1.87
CA ARG A 190 -0.94 -11.61 -3.03
C ARG A 190 -0.19 -10.69 -3.96
N ILE A 191 -0.39 -10.87 -5.26
CA ILE A 191 0.15 -9.98 -6.29
C ILE A 191 -0.96 -9.03 -6.70
N VAL A 192 -0.65 -7.73 -6.72
CA VAL A 192 -1.55 -6.69 -7.21
C VAL A 192 -1.49 -6.69 -8.73
N THR A 193 -2.64 -6.85 -9.37
CA THR A 193 -2.78 -6.86 -10.84
C THR A 193 -3.86 -5.87 -11.25
N GLU A 194 -3.79 -5.40 -12.48
CA GLU A 194 -4.86 -4.61 -13.09
C GLU A 194 -5.95 -5.54 -13.62
N GLY A 195 -7.22 -5.19 -13.38
CA GLY A 195 -8.34 -6.01 -13.81
C GLY A 195 -8.48 -6.01 -15.33
N GLU A 196 -8.56 -7.19 -15.94
CA GLU A 196 -8.82 -7.37 -17.36
C GLU A 196 -10.16 -8.06 -17.57
N GLN A 197 -10.85 -7.71 -18.66
CA GLN A 197 -12.10 -8.39 -19.02
C GLN A 197 -11.81 -9.86 -19.38
N VAL A 198 -12.69 -10.75 -18.93
CA VAL A 198 -12.58 -12.17 -19.24
C VAL A 198 -12.72 -12.38 -20.75
N PRO A 199 -11.74 -12.97 -21.44
CA PRO A 199 -11.79 -13.20 -22.88
C PRO A 199 -13.03 -14.01 -23.28
N VAL A 200 -13.74 -13.54 -24.30
CA VAL A 200 -14.91 -14.22 -24.85
C VAL A 200 -14.53 -15.60 -25.33
N GLY A 201 -15.26 -16.64 -24.88
CA GLY A 201 -14.99 -18.04 -25.26
C GLY A 201 -14.04 -18.80 -24.33
N SER A 202 -13.42 -18.14 -23.33
CA SER A 202 -12.63 -18.85 -22.30
C SER A 202 -13.54 -19.69 -21.39
N GLU A 203 -12.97 -20.67 -20.70
CA GLU A 203 -13.68 -21.49 -19.72
C GLU A 203 -14.29 -20.63 -18.59
N LEU A 204 -13.58 -19.57 -18.15
CA LEU A 204 -14.09 -18.62 -17.17
C LEU A 204 -15.29 -17.84 -17.67
N TYR A 205 -15.30 -17.47 -18.97
CA TYR A 205 -16.44 -16.81 -19.59
C TYR A 205 -17.66 -17.74 -19.67
N LYS A 206 -17.45 -19.01 -20.01
CA LYS A 206 -18.53 -20.03 -20.12
C LYS A 206 -19.12 -20.41 -18.77
N THR A 207 -18.33 -20.41 -17.71
CA THR A 207 -18.76 -20.84 -16.38
C THR A 207 -19.43 -19.73 -15.58
N GLY A 208 -19.38 -18.46 -16.05
CA GLY A 208 -19.98 -17.32 -15.36
C GLY A 208 -19.45 -17.05 -13.95
N LYS A 209 -18.46 -17.82 -13.53
CA LYS A 209 -17.79 -17.69 -12.23
C LYS A 209 -16.74 -16.61 -12.30
N ILE A 210 -17.18 -15.35 -12.36
CA ILE A 210 -16.39 -14.27 -11.76
C ILE A 210 -16.36 -14.62 -10.29
N ALA A 211 -15.19 -14.97 -9.79
CA ALA A 211 -15.03 -15.40 -8.41
C ALA A 211 -15.39 -14.25 -7.46
N GLU A 212 -16.67 -14.17 -7.10
CA GLU A 212 -17.10 -13.68 -5.80
C GLU A 212 -16.64 -14.70 -4.76
N LYS A 213 -15.48 -14.48 -4.20
CA LYS A 213 -15.11 -15.01 -2.88
C LYS A 213 -14.04 -14.15 -2.23
#